data_36ff0de129ee4b3601da6ef2ea280ec9
#
_entry.id   36ff0de129ee4b3601da6ef2ea280ec9
#
_cell.length_a   1.000
_cell.length_b   1.000
_cell.length_c   1.000
_cell.angle_alpha   90.00
_cell.angle_beta   90.00
_cell.angle_gamma   90.00
#
_symmetry.space_group_name_H-M   'P 1'
#
loop_
_entity.id
_entity.type
_entity.pdbx_description
1 polymer ?
#
loop_
_entity_poly.entity_id
_entity_poly.type
_entity_poly.pdbx_seq_one_letter_code
_entity_poly.pdbx_strand_id
1 'polypeptide(L)'
;ISLCKEFIGNEKFLVFLGDNIIQKSINDISKKFESSDNDALVLLCEVENPERFGIADVKENKIIRIMEKPKNPPTNLAVTGIYFLTSKIFDIFSRLKPSWRNELEITDALQMMLEEKYRVDFEMITDYWKDTGTPDDIIHANSEVLKNMKPYFFGEKEDGAEFSGNVMVGKDSK
;
A
#
# COMPACT_ATOMS: atom_id res chain seq x y z
N ILE A 1 3.04 -14.55 1.74
CA ILE A 1 4.45 -14.05 1.65
C ILE A 1 5.42 -15.17 2.06
N SER A 2 5.24 -15.85 3.20
CA SER A 2 6.17 -16.87 3.71
C SER A 2 6.51 -17.99 2.71
N LEU A 3 5.57 -18.39 1.85
CA LEU A 3 5.77 -19.38 0.80
C LEU A 3 6.78 -18.98 -0.28
N CYS A 4 7.08 -17.67 -0.39
CA CYS A 4 8.03 -17.16 -1.37
C CYS A 4 9.50 -17.19 -0.89
N LYS A 5 9.77 -17.70 0.32
CA LYS A 5 11.11 -17.69 0.92
C LYS A 5 12.20 -18.23 0.00
N GLU A 6 11.97 -19.41 -0.58
CA GLU A 6 12.96 -20.06 -1.46
C GLU A 6 13.17 -19.27 -2.76
N PHE A 7 12.11 -18.68 -3.31
CA PHE A 7 12.17 -17.86 -4.52
C PHE A 7 12.94 -16.56 -4.28
N ILE A 8 12.72 -15.89 -3.14
CA ILE A 8 13.35 -14.60 -2.81
C ILE A 8 14.79 -14.79 -2.35
N GLY A 9 15.12 -15.90 -1.68
CA GLY A 9 16.45 -16.13 -1.13
C GLY A 9 16.84 -15.04 -0.13
N ASN A 10 17.95 -14.35 -0.40
CA ASN A 10 18.51 -13.29 0.46
C ASN A 10 18.29 -11.87 -0.10
N GLU A 11 17.52 -11.73 -1.16
CA GLU A 11 17.31 -10.44 -1.81
C GLU A 11 16.36 -9.53 -1.02
N LYS A 12 16.49 -8.23 -1.26
CA LYS A 12 15.45 -7.26 -0.92
C LYS A 12 14.28 -7.42 -1.88
N PHE A 13 13.07 -7.29 -1.38
CA PHE A 13 11.89 -7.47 -2.21
C PHE A 13 10.75 -6.53 -1.82
N LEU A 14 9.84 -6.35 -2.76
CA LEU A 14 8.61 -5.60 -2.59
C LEU A 14 7.43 -6.55 -2.51
N VAL A 15 6.58 -6.35 -1.53
CA VAL A 15 5.22 -6.89 -1.48
C VAL A 15 4.26 -5.77 -1.83
N PHE A 16 3.45 -5.99 -2.86
CA PHE A 16 2.39 -5.07 -3.27
C PHE A 16 1.08 -5.86 -3.30
N LEU A 17 0.16 -5.55 -2.40
CA LEU A 17 -1.14 -6.20 -2.37
C LEU A 17 -1.98 -5.74 -3.56
N GLY A 18 -2.62 -6.67 -4.25
CA GLY A 18 -3.29 -6.43 -5.53
C GLY A 18 -4.56 -5.58 -5.47
N ASP A 19 -5.07 -5.34 -4.27
CA ASP A 19 -6.22 -4.48 -3.97
C ASP A 19 -5.83 -3.03 -3.61
N ASN A 20 -4.54 -2.72 -3.59
CA ASN A 20 -4.05 -1.37 -3.31
C ASN A 20 -3.89 -0.57 -4.60
N ILE A 21 -4.48 0.60 -4.65
CA ILE A 21 -4.35 1.58 -5.75
C ILE A 21 -3.56 2.79 -5.25
N ILE A 22 -2.49 3.12 -5.94
CA ILE A 22 -1.64 4.29 -5.65
C ILE A 22 -1.34 5.05 -6.94
N GLN A 23 -1.38 6.38 -6.90
CA GLN A 23 -1.04 7.21 -8.07
C GLN A 23 0.45 7.56 -8.13
N LYS A 24 1.09 7.70 -6.98
CA LYS A 24 2.51 8.03 -6.91
C LYS A 24 3.38 6.86 -7.38
N SER A 25 4.38 7.16 -8.17
CA SER A 25 5.41 6.17 -8.50
C SER A 25 6.21 5.77 -7.26
N ILE A 26 6.37 4.47 -7.03
CA ILE A 26 7.19 3.94 -5.93
C ILE A 26 8.67 3.75 -6.31
N ASN A 27 9.06 4.11 -7.53
CA ASN A 27 10.42 3.87 -8.04
C ASN A 27 11.51 4.53 -7.19
N ASP A 28 11.29 5.77 -6.73
CA ASP A 28 12.29 6.47 -5.93
C ASP A 28 12.37 5.90 -4.52
N ILE A 29 11.24 5.46 -3.97
CA ILE A 29 11.17 4.76 -2.68
C ILE A 29 11.90 3.41 -2.77
N SER A 30 11.70 2.68 -3.87
CA SER A 30 12.40 1.42 -4.14
C SER A 30 13.92 1.60 -4.16
N LYS A 31 14.42 2.59 -4.91
CA LYS A 31 15.86 2.91 -4.97
C LYS A 31 16.41 3.32 -3.60
N LYS A 32 15.66 4.15 -2.86
CA LYS A 32 16.02 4.54 -1.49
C LYS A 32 16.14 3.32 -0.58
N PHE A 33 15.16 2.41 -0.61
CA PHE A 33 15.22 1.19 0.18
C PHE A 33 16.36 0.28 -0.25
N GLU A 34 16.58 0.09 -1.55
CA GLU A 34 17.65 -0.73 -2.11
C GLU A 34 19.03 -0.29 -1.61
N SER A 35 19.28 1.02 -1.58
CA SER A 35 20.55 1.61 -1.12
C SER A 35 20.67 1.80 0.39
N SER A 36 19.59 1.60 1.15
CA SER A 36 19.59 1.76 2.61
C SER A 36 20.00 0.50 3.36
N ASP A 37 20.32 0.67 4.64
CA ASP A 37 20.52 -0.45 5.59
C ASP A 37 19.23 -0.83 6.32
N ASN A 38 18.07 -0.38 5.87
CA ASN A 38 16.79 -0.70 6.48
C ASN A 38 16.42 -2.17 6.24
N ASP A 39 15.84 -2.80 7.25
CA ASP A 39 15.35 -4.18 7.19
C ASP A 39 13.92 -4.25 6.63
N ALA A 40 13.16 -3.19 6.87
CA ALA A 40 11.84 -2.97 6.28
C ALA A 40 11.60 -1.48 6.04
N LEU A 41 10.78 -1.15 5.03
CA LEU A 41 10.22 0.18 4.82
C LEU A 41 8.75 0.00 4.45
N VAL A 42 7.88 0.69 5.19
CA VAL A 42 6.43 0.65 4.98
C VAL A 42 5.92 1.99 4.46
N LEU A 43 4.85 1.96 3.68
CA LEU A 43 4.21 3.18 3.24
C LEU A 43 3.03 3.48 4.16
N LEU A 44 2.97 4.71 4.66
CA LEU A 44 1.90 5.20 5.53
C LEU A 44 1.04 6.22 4.79
N CYS A 45 -0.27 6.15 5.03
CA CYS A 45 -1.24 7.11 4.50
C CYS A 45 -2.18 7.56 5.62
N GLU A 46 -2.53 8.84 5.64
CA GLU A 46 -3.58 9.33 6.55
C GLU A 46 -4.95 8.86 6.08
N VAL A 47 -5.76 8.35 7.01
CA VAL A 47 -7.09 7.81 6.73
C VAL A 47 -8.14 8.38 7.68
N GLU A 48 -9.40 8.43 7.23
CA GLU A 48 -10.53 8.91 8.04
C GLU A 48 -11.02 7.87 9.07
N ASN A 49 -10.90 6.57 8.74
CA ASN A 49 -11.42 5.46 9.54
C ASN A 49 -10.27 4.52 9.94
N PRO A 50 -9.35 4.96 10.81
CA PRO A 50 -8.11 4.22 11.11
C PRO A 50 -8.35 2.85 11.76
N GLU A 51 -9.48 2.63 12.44
CA GLU A 51 -9.84 1.35 13.06
C GLU A 51 -10.02 0.19 12.05
N ARG A 52 -10.09 0.52 10.75
CA ARG A 52 -10.21 -0.47 9.66
C ARG A 52 -8.88 -1.03 9.20
N PHE A 53 -7.76 -0.43 9.60
CA PHE A 53 -6.43 -0.67 9.05
C PHE A 53 -5.42 -1.05 10.11
N GLY A 54 -4.29 -1.60 9.69
CA GLY A 54 -3.08 -1.60 10.49
C GLY A 54 -2.62 -0.15 10.71
N ILE A 55 -2.31 0.23 11.94
CA ILE A 55 -1.98 1.61 12.31
C ILE A 55 -0.56 1.71 12.85
N ALA A 56 0.18 2.69 12.36
CA ALA A 56 1.49 3.03 12.87
C ALA A 56 1.41 4.22 13.85
N ASP A 57 2.01 4.06 15.03
CA ASP A 57 2.29 5.18 15.95
C ASP A 57 3.70 5.70 15.64
N VAL A 58 3.79 6.97 15.24
CA VAL A 58 5.03 7.63 14.83
C VAL A 58 5.37 8.76 15.78
N LYS A 59 6.60 8.75 16.30
CA LYS A 59 7.15 9.85 17.12
C LYS A 59 8.56 10.19 16.65
N GLU A 60 8.89 11.45 16.63
CA GLU A 60 10.22 11.94 16.24
C GLU A 60 10.71 11.31 14.91
N ASN A 61 9.81 11.23 13.92
CA ASN A 61 10.06 10.62 12.62
C ASN A 61 10.50 9.15 12.67
N LYS A 62 10.00 8.39 13.66
CA LYS A 62 10.24 6.95 13.81
C LYS A 62 8.96 6.23 14.15
N ILE A 63 8.77 5.06 13.57
CA ILE A 63 7.71 4.17 14.00
C ILE A 63 8.08 3.61 15.38
N ILE A 64 7.21 3.82 16.35
CA ILE A 64 7.38 3.27 17.71
C ILE A 64 6.50 2.07 17.97
N ARG A 65 5.41 1.93 17.20
CA ARG A 65 4.48 0.81 17.33
C ARG A 65 3.66 0.64 16.05
N ILE A 66 3.33 -0.62 15.73
CA ILE A 66 2.37 -0.99 14.69
C ILE A 66 1.31 -1.91 15.32
N MET A 67 0.05 -1.69 14.99
CA MET A 67 -1.10 -2.41 15.56
C MET A 67 -2.10 -2.76 14.47
N GLU A 68 -2.60 -4.01 14.47
CA GLU A 68 -3.67 -4.42 13.56
C GLU A 68 -5.03 -3.98 14.07
N LYS A 69 -5.75 -3.19 13.27
CA LYS A 69 -7.14 -2.75 13.48
C LYS A 69 -7.48 -2.43 14.95
N PRO A 70 -6.76 -1.48 15.58
CA PRO A 70 -6.97 -1.17 16.98
C PRO A 70 -8.34 -0.52 17.20
N LYS A 71 -9.05 -0.91 18.26
CA LYS A 71 -10.34 -0.28 18.63
C LYS A 71 -10.22 1.21 18.95
N ASN A 72 -9.09 1.62 19.48
CA ASN A 72 -8.77 3.01 19.82
C ASN A 72 -7.43 3.35 19.16
N PRO A 73 -7.41 3.77 17.89
CA PRO A 73 -6.20 4.09 17.18
C PRO A 73 -5.48 5.30 17.80
N PRO A 74 -4.17 5.23 18.05
CA PRO A 74 -3.43 6.38 18.59
C PRO A 74 -3.18 7.47 17.53
N THR A 75 -3.23 7.11 16.25
CA THR A 75 -3.01 7.98 15.08
C THR A 75 -3.97 7.61 13.96
N ASN A 76 -3.99 8.41 12.91
CA ASN A 76 -4.71 8.12 11.65
C ASN A 76 -3.77 7.60 10.55
N LEU A 77 -2.54 7.16 10.90
CA LEU A 77 -1.55 6.70 9.93
C LEU A 77 -1.73 5.20 9.65
N ALA A 78 -2.43 4.90 8.57
CA ALA A 78 -2.62 3.52 8.10
C ALA A 78 -1.35 2.99 7.44
N VAL A 79 -0.99 1.76 7.79
CA VAL A 79 0.01 0.97 7.08
C VAL A 79 -0.64 0.44 5.80
N THR A 80 -0.14 0.87 4.66
CA THR A 80 -0.69 0.46 3.36
C THR A 80 -0.30 -0.99 3.04
N GLY A 81 -0.90 -1.56 1.99
CA GLY A 81 -0.54 -2.90 1.49
C GLY A 81 0.73 -2.93 0.63
N ILE A 82 1.69 -2.05 0.90
CA ILE A 82 2.93 -1.93 0.13
C ILE A 82 4.11 -1.95 1.11
N TYR A 83 4.93 -3.02 1.02
CA TYR A 83 6.01 -3.29 1.97
C TYR A 83 7.31 -3.58 1.23
N PHE A 84 8.36 -2.84 1.53
CA PHE A 84 9.72 -3.15 1.12
C PHE A 84 10.40 -3.90 2.25
N LEU A 85 10.91 -5.09 1.97
CA LEU A 85 11.37 -6.03 3.00
C LEU A 85 12.73 -6.64 2.62
N THR A 86 13.48 -7.02 3.63
CA THR A 86 14.63 -7.94 3.49
C THR A 86 14.19 -9.36 3.83
N SER A 87 15.02 -10.35 3.46
CA SER A 87 14.79 -11.75 3.79
C SER A 87 14.70 -12.04 5.30
N LYS A 88 15.15 -11.13 6.16
CA LYS A 88 15.03 -11.23 7.63
C LYS A 88 13.59 -11.38 8.12
N ILE A 89 12.62 -10.88 7.36
CA ILE A 89 11.19 -11.03 7.69
C ILE A 89 10.75 -12.51 7.75
N PHE A 90 11.41 -13.41 7.02
CA PHE A 90 11.06 -14.83 7.02
C PHE A 90 11.33 -15.53 8.36
N ASP A 91 12.32 -15.05 9.11
CA ASP A 91 12.60 -15.57 10.46
C ASP A 91 11.51 -15.11 11.45
N ILE A 92 10.99 -13.90 11.25
CA ILE A 92 9.83 -13.40 12.00
C ILE A 92 8.58 -14.22 11.66
N PHE A 93 8.29 -14.44 10.38
CA PHE A 93 7.12 -15.23 9.97
C PHE A 93 7.11 -16.65 10.54
N SER A 94 8.29 -17.27 10.72
CA SER A 94 8.38 -18.62 11.30
C SER A 94 7.90 -18.70 12.75
N ARG A 95 7.86 -17.55 13.45
CA ARG A 95 7.49 -17.42 14.88
C ARG A 95 6.17 -16.70 15.09
N LEU A 96 5.57 -16.19 14.01
CA LEU A 96 4.32 -15.43 14.07
C LEU A 96 3.18 -16.33 14.53
N LYS A 97 2.34 -15.82 15.42
CA LYS A 97 1.15 -16.49 15.90
C LYS A 97 -0.10 -15.84 15.30
N PRO A 98 -1.18 -16.61 15.12
CA PRO A 98 -2.45 -16.03 14.70
C PRO A 98 -2.92 -14.93 15.66
N SER A 99 -3.43 -13.85 15.09
CA SER A 99 -4.06 -12.74 15.82
C SER A 99 -5.39 -13.18 16.45
N TRP A 100 -6.06 -12.25 17.14
CA TRP A 100 -7.42 -12.43 17.63
C TRP A 100 -8.44 -12.71 16.51
N ARG A 101 -8.08 -12.40 15.26
CA ARG A 101 -8.85 -12.70 14.04
C ARG A 101 -8.62 -14.11 13.51
N ASN A 102 -7.72 -14.86 14.13
CA ASN A 102 -7.21 -16.16 13.66
C ASN A 102 -6.48 -16.06 12.31
N GLU A 103 -5.84 -14.90 12.05
CA GLU A 103 -5.05 -14.63 10.86
C GLU A 103 -3.59 -14.32 11.24
N LEU A 104 -2.66 -14.62 10.32
CA LEU A 104 -1.26 -14.19 10.46
C LEU A 104 -1.11 -12.80 9.86
N GLU A 105 -0.99 -11.80 10.72
CA GLU A 105 -0.97 -10.40 10.32
C GLU A 105 0.44 -9.94 9.97
N ILE A 106 0.58 -9.24 8.85
CA ILE A 106 1.86 -8.61 8.48
C ILE A 106 2.23 -7.50 9.46
N THR A 107 1.25 -6.80 10.01
CA THR A 107 1.42 -5.77 11.04
C THR A 107 2.04 -6.31 12.31
N ASP A 108 1.65 -7.52 12.75
CA ASP A 108 2.26 -8.18 13.89
C ASP A 108 3.71 -8.59 13.59
N ALA A 109 3.99 -9.02 12.36
CA ALA A 109 5.37 -9.32 11.95
C ALA A 109 6.25 -8.05 11.97
N LEU A 110 5.75 -6.93 11.47
CA LEU A 110 6.45 -5.64 11.51
C LEU A 110 6.64 -5.14 12.94
N GLN A 111 5.66 -5.34 13.82
CA GLN A 111 5.76 -5.04 15.24
C GLN A 111 6.85 -5.88 15.91
N MET A 112 6.92 -7.18 15.63
CA MET A 112 7.99 -8.03 16.13
C MET A 112 9.37 -7.56 15.63
N MET A 113 9.49 -7.12 14.39
CA MET A 113 10.74 -6.53 13.88
C MET A 113 11.16 -5.30 14.71
N LEU A 114 10.22 -4.40 15.02
CA LEU A 114 10.49 -3.22 15.87
C LEU A 114 10.98 -3.64 17.27
N GLU A 115 10.32 -4.60 17.90
CA GLU A 115 10.67 -5.10 19.25
C GLU A 115 12.06 -5.74 19.26
N GLU A 116 12.42 -6.43 18.19
CA GLU A 116 13.74 -7.08 18.04
C GLU A 116 14.83 -6.12 17.50
N LYS A 117 14.52 -4.79 17.42
CA LYS A 117 15.46 -3.75 17.02
C LYS A 117 15.92 -3.81 15.56
N TYR A 118 15.15 -4.43 14.68
CA TYR A 118 15.35 -4.27 13.25
C TYR A 118 15.07 -2.82 12.84
N ARG A 119 15.69 -2.38 11.76
CA ARG A 119 15.50 -1.03 11.20
C ARG A 119 14.25 -1.00 10.33
N VAL A 120 13.13 -0.60 10.92
CA VAL A 120 11.85 -0.42 10.22
C VAL A 120 11.64 1.07 10.00
N ASP A 121 11.67 1.50 8.76
CA ASP A 121 11.48 2.89 8.32
C ASP A 121 10.13 3.06 7.63
N PHE A 122 9.76 4.30 7.32
CA PHE A 122 8.53 4.58 6.61
C PHE A 122 8.67 5.74 5.62
N GLU A 123 7.75 5.79 4.65
CA GLU A 123 7.52 6.93 3.78
C GLU A 123 6.03 7.28 3.78
N MET A 124 5.73 8.58 3.72
CA MET A 124 4.35 9.05 3.63
C MET A 124 3.87 9.03 2.18
N ILE A 125 2.69 8.47 1.96
CA ILE A 125 1.91 8.68 0.74
C ILE A 125 1.04 9.92 0.97
N THR A 126 1.33 10.97 0.23
CA THR A 126 0.59 12.25 0.25
C THR A 126 -0.38 12.39 -0.91
N ASP A 127 -0.25 11.53 -1.91
CA ASP A 127 -1.14 11.46 -3.05
C ASP A 127 -2.24 10.41 -2.80
N TYR A 128 -3.03 10.10 -3.84
CA TYR A 128 -4.11 9.14 -3.71
C TYR A 128 -3.59 7.73 -3.40
N TRP A 129 -4.11 7.17 -2.33
CA TRP A 129 -4.04 5.76 -2.00
C TRP A 129 -5.42 5.25 -1.62
N LYS A 130 -5.74 4.03 -2.03
CA LYS A 130 -6.98 3.35 -1.67
C LYS A 130 -6.76 1.84 -1.61
N ASP A 131 -7.24 1.25 -0.52
CA ASP A 131 -7.53 -0.16 -0.39
C ASP A 131 -8.92 -0.42 -1.00
N THR A 132 -9.02 -1.31 -1.99
CA THR A 132 -10.27 -1.61 -2.71
C THR A 132 -10.97 -2.84 -2.15
N GLY A 133 -11.12 -2.88 -0.83
CA GLY A 133 -11.72 -4.01 -0.11
C GLY A 133 -13.24 -4.17 -0.26
N THR A 134 -13.94 -3.17 -0.79
CA THR A 134 -15.39 -3.21 -1.03
C THR A 134 -15.74 -2.77 -2.46
N PRO A 135 -16.92 -3.15 -3.00
CA PRO A 135 -17.37 -2.68 -4.33
C PRO A 135 -17.38 -1.14 -4.45
N ASP A 136 -17.78 -0.42 -3.41
CA ASP A 136 -17.80 1.03 -3.39
C ASP A 136 -16.38 1.61 -3.46
N ASP A 137 -15.39 0.98 -2.81
CA ASP A 137 -14.00 1.37 -2.89
C ASP A 137 -13.46 1.21 -4.33
N ILE A 138 -13.86 0.15 -5.05
CA ILE A 138 -13.48 -0.07 -6.46
C ILE A 138 -14.05 1.03 -7.35
N ILE A 139 -15.33 1.38 -7.17
CA ILE A 139 -15.99 2.44 -7.93
C ILE A 139 -15.28 3.79 -7.68
N HIS A 140 -15.00 4.09 -6.41
CA HIS A 140 -14.29 5.31 -6.03
C HIS A 140 -12.89 5.35 -6.66
N ALA A 141 -12.11 4.28 -6.53
CA ALA A 141 -10.76 4.19 -7.09
C ALA A 141 -10.77 4.36 -8.62
N ASN A 142 -11.72 3.71 -9.31
CA ASN A 142 -11.90 3.86 -10.75
C ASN A 142 -12.19 5.33 -11.15
N SER A 143 -13.07 6.01 -10.40
CA SER A 143 -13.37 7.42 -10.62
C SER A 143 -12.14 8.30 -10.47
N GLU A 144 -11.32 8.07 -9.43
CA GLU A 144 -10.10 8.84 -9.19
C GLU A 144 -9.03 8.61 -10.27
N VAL A 145 -8.86 7.37 -10.72
CA VAL A 145 -7.96 7.06 -11.84
C VAL A 145 -8.41 7.75 -13.12
N LEU A 146 -9.71 7.69 -13.44
CA LEU A 146 -10.27 8.32 -14.64
C LEU A 146 -10.15 9.85 -14.64
N LYS A 147 -10.29 10.52 -13.48
CA LYS A 147 -10.12 11.98 -13.36
C LYS A 147 -8.71 12.44 -13.79
N ASN A 148 -7.71 11.61 -13.58
CA ASN A 148 -6.31 11.92 -13.85
C ASN A 148 -5.83 11.42 -15.23
N MET A 149 -6.66 10.69 -15.97
CA MET A 149 -6.35 10.29 -17.34
C MET A 149 -6.50 11.47 -18.29
N LYS A 150 -5.54 11.62 -19.21
CA LYS A 150 -5.63 12.63 -20.26
C LYS A 150 -6.71 12.22 -21.27
N PRO A 151 -7.65 13.13 -21.59
CA PRO A 151 -8.66 12.83 -22.61
C PRO A 151 -8.00 12.64 -23.98
N TYR A 152 -8.53 11.70 -24.75
CA TYR A 152 -8.13 11.50 -26.13
C TYR A 152 -9.31 11.06 -26.99
N PHE A 153 -9.23 11.33 -28.29
CA PHE A 153 -10.27 10.98 -29.26
C PHE A 153 -9.63 10.45 -30.53
N PHE A 154 -9.78 9.17 -30.78
CA PHE A 154 -9.29 8.48 -31.98
C PHE A 154 -10.41 7.82 -32.80
N GLY A 155 -11.65 7.87 -32.34
CA GLY A 155 -12.81 7.33 -33.01
C GLY A 155 -13.51 8.32 -33.94
N GLU A 156 -14.68 7.96 -34.42
CA GLU A 156 -15.57 8.82 -35.20
C GLU A 156 -16.59 9.50 -34.27
N LYS A 157 -16.95 10.74 -34.59
CA LYS A 157 -18.01 11.48 -33.90
C LYS A 157 -19.19 11.67 -34.86
N GLU A 158 -20.35 11.19 -34.46
CA GLU A 158 -21.58 11.48 -35.17
C GLU A 158 -22.08 12.93 -34.91
N ASP A 159 -22.79 13.52 -35.88
CA ASP A 159 -23.39 14.84 -35.74
C ASP A 159 -24.38 14.84 -34.56
N GLY A 160 -24.24 15.84 -33.69
CA GLY A 160 -25.08 16.01 -32.50
C GLY A 160 -24.57 15.26 -31.24
N ALA A 161 -23.50 14.49 -31.31
CA ALA A 161 -22.91 13.92 -30.09
C ALA A 161 -22.25 15.00 -29.24
N GLU A 162 -22.60 15.04 -27.94
CA GLU A 162 -21.99 15.94 -26.98
C GLU A 162 -21.09 15.16 -26.03
N PHE A 163 -19.94 15.75 -25.68
CA PHE A 163 -19.00 15.20 -24.73
C PHE A 163 -18.91 16.10 -23.49
N SER A 164 -18.94 15.50 -22.32
CA SER A 164 -18.80 16.21 -21.04
C SER A 164 -17.75 15.53 -20.16
N GLY A 165 -16.87 16.30 -19.56
CA GLY A 165 -15.78 15.79 -18.70
C GLY A 165 -14.60 15.21 -19.49
N ASN A 166 -13.83 14.33 -18.83
CA ASN A 166 -12.70 13.63 -19.44
C ASN A 166 -13.23 12.44 -20.27
N VAL A 167 -13.20 12.58 -21.59
CA VAL A 167 -13.68 11.54 -22.51
C VAL A 167 -12.52 10.91 -23.24
N MET A 168 -12.51 9.58 -23.27
CA MET A 168 -11.54 8.78 -24.00
C MET A 168 -12.29 7.91 -25.01
N VAL A 169 -12.05 8.16 -26.28
CA VAL A 169 -12.64 7.39 -27.39
C VAL A 169 -11.54 6.68 -28.14
N GLY A 170 -11.56 5.35 -28.07
CA GLY A 170 -10.58 4.50 -28.73
C GLY A 170 -10.71 4.51 -30.23
N LYS A 171 -9.70 3.93 -30.91
CA LYS A 171 -9.73 3.70 -32.35
C LYS A 171 -10.89 2.75 -32.68
N ASP A 172 -11.55 2.97 -33.80
CA ASP A 172 -12.69 2.19 -34.32
C ASP A 172 -13.97 2.25 -33.43
N SER A 173 -14.04 3.20 -32.47
CA SER A 173 -15.29 3.51 -31.74
C SER A 173 -16.17 4.48 -32.53
N LYS A 174 -17.48 4.25 -32.46
CA LYS A 174 -18.51 5.13 -33.07
C LYS A 174 -19.47 5.64 -32.00
#